data_1cabf22577929ee52d90a1cb8bab538e
#
_entry.id   1cabf22577929ee52d90a1cb8bab538e
#
_cell.length_a   1.000
_cell.length_b   1.000
_cell.length_c   1.000
_cell.angle_alpha   90.00
_cell.angle_beta   90.00
_cell.angle_gamma   90.00
#
_symmetry.space_group_name_H-M   'P 1'
#
loop_
_entity.id
_entity.type
_entity.pdbx_description
1 polymer ?
#
loop_
_entity_poly.entity_id
_entity_poly.type
_entity_poly.pdbx_seq_one_letter_code
_entity_poly.pdbx_strand_id
1 'polypeptide(L)'
;MSQRGGNDLLLEGVRRLGAVAIFLVQLLLESVPALSRPRLLVHQIYNAGARSLIIIMLSGLFVGMVLGLQAFNLLQRFGSEEALGTAAALGLLKELSPVITALLFAGRAGTALTSEIGLMRATDQLTAMEIMAVDPLRHVAAPRFLGGVVAMPLLTAIFSLIGLYGAQLIGVQLMGVDKGVFWSQMQGSVGLRDVTEGMVKSVVFGIACSLIAVHEGYHAEPTAAGVGLATTRTVVASSVITLLLDYVLTAAFL
;
A
#
# COMPACT_ATOMS: atom_id res chain seq x y z
N MET A 1 16.70 -39.81 -3.89
CA MET A 1 17.25 -38.56 -3.39
C MET A 1 16.33 -37.33 -3.65
N SER A 2 15.21 -37.46 -4.33
CA SER A 2 14.34 -36.35 -4.78
C SER A 2 13.24 -35.90 -3.79
N GLN A 3 12.87 -36.68 -2.81
CA GLN A 3 11.76 -36.33 -1.89
C GLN A 3 12.19 -35.52 -0.65
N ARG A 4 13.45 -35.51 -0.30
CA ARG A 4 13.95 -34.67 0.84
C ARG A 4 13.93 -33.17 0.54
N GLY A 5 14.15 -32.76 -0.69
CA GLY A 5 14.17 -31.36 -1.05
C GLY A 5 12.80 -30.63 -1.01
N GLY A 6 11.69 -31.35 -1.22
CA GLY A 6 10.34 -30.76 -1.21
C GLY A 6 9.84 -30.45 0.21
N ASN A 7 10.05 -31.38 1.12
CA ASN A 7 9.64 -31.22 2.52
C ASN A 7 10.47 -30.15 3.23
N ASP A 8 11.78 -30.06 2.93
CA ASP A 8 12.65 -29.03 3.50
C ASP A 8 12.27 -27.62 3.02
N LEU A 9 11.88 -27.46 1.76
CA LEU A 9 11.38 -26.18 1.21
C LEU A 9 10.05 -25.75 1.86
N LEU A 10 9.13 -26.70 2.06
CA LEU A 10 7.85 -26.43 2.73
C LEU A 10 8.07 -26.05 4.20
N LEU A 11 8.92 -26.80 4.92
CA LEU A 11 9.27 -26.50 6.32
C LEU A 11 9.96 -25.14 6.46
N GLU A 12 10.84 -24.79 5.53
CA GLU A 12 11.50 -23.48 5.54
C GLU A 12 10.49 -22.36 5.23
N GLY A 13 9.54 -22.57 4.33
CA GLY A 13 8.43 -21.64 4.05
C GLY A 13 7.55 -21.42 5.28
N VAL A 14 7.12 -22.50 5.94
CA VAL A 14 6.31 -22.44 7.18
C VAL A 14 7.08 -21.73 8.32
N ARG A 15 8.36 -22.01 8.44
CA ARG A 15 9.23 -21.37 9.45
C ARG A 15 9.37 -19.86 9.19
N ARG A 16 9.54 -19.46 7.95
CA ARG A 16 9.57 -18.02 7.57
C ARG A 16 8.25 -17.33 7.85
N LEU A 17 7.12 -17.94 7.48
CA LEU A 17 5.80 -17.40 7.79
C LEU A 17 5.57 -17.28 9.30
N GLY A 18 5.97 -18.30 10.07
CA GLY A 18 5.91 -18.27 11.54
C GLY A 18 6.75 -17.13 12.14
N ALA A 19 7.96 -16.92 11.64
CA ALA A 19 8.83 -15.83 12.09
C ALA A 19 8.20 -14.44 11.81
N VAL A 20 7.63 -14.24 10.62
CA VAL A 20 6.92 -12.99 10.26
C VAL A 20 5.68 -12.79 11.15
N ALA A 21 4.92 -13.85 11.44
CA ALA A 21 3.74 -13.77 12.30
C ALA A 21 4.13 -13.39 13.75
N ILE A 22 5.18 -14.01 14.29
CA ILE A 22 5.69 -13.67 15.64
C ILE A 22 6.18 -12.23 15.67
N PHE A 23 6.91 -11.80 14.63
CA PHE A 23 7.38 -10.42 14.49
C PHE A 23 6.22 -9.43 14.44
N LEU A 24 5.15 -9.75 13.72
CA LEU A 24 3.93 -8.94 13.66
C LEU A 24 3.30 -8.78 15.06
N VAL A 25 3.16 -9.87 15.80
CA VAL A 25 2.59 -9.83 17.16
C VAL A 25 3.44 -8.95 18.07
N GLN A 26 4.76 -9.11 18.06
CA GLN A 26 5.67 -8.27 18.83
C GLN A 26 5.57 -6.80 18.42
N LEU A 27 5.52 -6.52 17.11
CA LEU A 27 5.40 -5.17 16.57
C LEU A 27 4.06 -4.51 16.98
N LEU A 28 2.98 -5.27 16.97
CA LEU A 28 1.66 -4.78 17.40
C LEU A 28 1.64 -4.47 18.90
N LEU A 29 2.23 -5.32 19.75
CA LEU A 29 2.34 -5.09 21.19
C LEU A 29 3.16 -3.82 21.47
N GLU A 30 4.28 -3.63 20.79
CA GLU A 30 5.12 -2.45 20.94
C GLU A 30 4.57 -1.19 20.23
N SER A 31 3.57 -1.34 19.37
CA SER A 31 2.87 -0.23 18.73
C SER A 31 1.96 0.53 19.69
N VAL A 32 1.40 -0.12 20.70
CA VAL A 32 0.53 0.52 21.71
C VAL A 32 1.26 1.66 22.46
N PRO A 33 2.46 1.43 23.02
CA PRO A 33 3.23 2.52 23.63
C PRO A 33 3.73 3.58 22.61
N ALA A 34 3.90 3.22 21.33
CA ALA A 34 4.31 4.17 20.29
C ALA A 34 3.23 5.22 19.99
N LEU A 35 1.94 4.88 20.17
CA LEU A 35 0.80 5.80 20.03
C LEU A 35 0.86 6.97 21.04
N SER A 36 1.48 6.78 22.20
CA SER A 36 1.65 7.86 23.19
C SER A 36 2.69 8.91 22.79
N ARG A 37 3.38 8.71 21.64
CA ARG A 37 4.39 9.64 21.12
C ARG A 37 3.95 10.26 19.77
N PRO A 38 2.95 11.16 19.75
CA PRO A 38 2.34 11.66 18.51
C PRO A 38 3.33 12.37 17.59
N ARG A 39 4.35 13.02 18.14
CA ARG A 39 5.38 13.71 17.32
C ARG A 39 6.16 12.73 16.42
N LEU A 40 6.52 11.55 16.95
CA LEU A 40 7.23 10.54 16.17
C LEU A 40 6.32 9.96 15.08
N LEU A 41 5.06 9.69 15.44
CA LEU A 41 4.09 9.15 14.51
C LEU A 41 3.82 10.12 13.35
N VAL A 42 3.55 11.40 13.64
CA VAL A 42 3.34 12.43 12.62
C VAL A 42 4.55 12.55 11.70
N HIS A 43 5.76 12.49 12.25
CA HIS A 43 6.98 12.54 11.45
C HIS A 43 7.10 11.32 10.50
N GLN A 44 6.72 10.13 10.96
CA GLN A 44 6.73 8.93 10.12
C GLN A 44 5.62 8.96 9.05
N ILE A 45 4.42 9.44 9.39
CA ILE A 45 3.34 9.66 8.40
C ILE A 45 3.79 10.68 7.34
N TYR A 46 4.48 11.74 7.74
CA TYR A 46 5.03 12.72 6.79
C TYR A 46 6.08 12.07 5.86
N ASN A 47 7.00 11.31 6.40
CA ASN A 47 8.05 10.67 5.60
C ASN A 47 7.50 9.61 4.64
N ALA A 48 6.58 8.76 5.10
CA ALA A 48 5.97 7.73 4.26
C ALA A 48 4.91 8.29 3.31
N GLY A 49 4.09 9.23 3.78
CA GLY A 49 2.97 9.81 3.05
C GLY A 49 3.34 11.02 2.21
N ALA A 50 3.67 12.14 2.83
CA ALA A 50 3.81 13.42 2.12
C ALA A 50 4.88 13.39 1.04
N ARG A 51 5.99 12.71 1.27
CA ARG A 51 7.04 12.53 0.26
C ARG A 51 6.62 11.62 -0.91
N SER A 52 5.54 10.85 -0.78
CA SER A 52 4.98 10.02 -1.85
C SER A 52 3.86 10.73 -2.63
N LEU A 53 3.37 11.89 -2.17
CA LEU A 53 2.22 12.57 -2.75
C LEU A 53 2.36 12.86 -4.25
N ILE A 54 3.50 13.37 -4.68
CA ILE A 54 3.71 13.75 -6.09
C ILE A 54 3.52 12.54 -7.02
N ILE A 55 4.14 11.41 -6.70
CA ILE A 55 4.01 10.20 -7.52
C ILE A 55 2.60 9.65 -7.47
N ILE A 56 1.94 9.68 -6.31
CA ILE A 56 0.56 9.24 -6.13
C ILE A 56 -0.42 10.09 -6.93
N MET A 57 -0.30 11.42 -6.86
CA MET A 57 -1.16 12.35 -7.60
C MET A 57 -0.97 12.21 -9.10
N LEU A 58 0.28 12.17 -9.56
CA LEU A 58 0.59 12.04 -10.99
C LEU A 58 0.10 10.70 -11.54
N SER A 59 0.38 9.61 -10.84
CA SER A 59 -0.09 8.28 -11.24
C SER A 59 -1.62 8.17 -11.19
N GLY A 60 -2.27 8.70 -10.16
CA GLY A 60 -3.72 8.74 -10.04
C GLY A 60 -4.37 9.47 -11.21
N LEU A 61 -3.83 10.64 -11.58
CA LEU A 61 -4.31 11.41 -12.72
C LEU A 61 -4.25 10.60 -14.02
N PHE A 62 -3.09 10.05 -14.36
CA PHE A 62 -2.92 9.30 -15.60
C PHE A 62 -3.71 7.99 -15.63
N VAL A 63 -3.75 7.26 -14.53
CA VAL A 63 -4.57 6.03 -14.44
C VAL A 63 -6.05 6.37 -14.59
N GLY A 64 -6.51 7.44 -13.95
CA GLY A 64 -7.88 7.91 -14.10
C GLY A 64 -8.22 8.32 -15.54
N MET A 65 -7.30 9.03 -16.21
CA MET A 65 -7.46 9.40 -17.61
C MET A 65 -7.56 8.17 -18.53
N VAL A 66 -6.68 7.19 -18.35
CA VAL A 66 -6.69 5.95 -19.14
C VAL A 66 -7.96 5.14 -18.87
N LEU A 67 -8.37 5.03 -17.60
CA LEU A 67 -9.61 4.35 -17.24
C LEU A 67 -10.82 5.04 -17.87
N GLY A 68 -10.89 6.37 -17.78
CA GLY A 68 -11.96 7.16 -18.41
C GLY A 68 -12.05 6.92 -19.92
N LEU A 69 -10.89 6.92 -20.60
CA LEU A 69 -10.84 6.65 -22.04
C LEU A 69 -11.32 5.23 -22.37
N GLN A 70 -10.83 4.23 -21.65
CA GLN A 70 -11.18 2.83 -21.92
C GLN A 70 -12.64 2.53 -21.57
N ALA A 71 -13.11 3.03 -20.43
CA ALA A 71 -14.50 2.87 -20.02
C ALA A 71 -15.46 3.55 -21.03
N PHE A 72 -15.13 4.75 -21.50
CA PHE A 72 -15.93 5.42 -22.54
C PHE A 72 -16.00 4.59 -23.82
N ASN A 73 -14.88 4.15 -24.36
CA ASN A 73 -14.84 3.34 -25.57
C ASN A 73 -15.61 2.01 -25.42
N LEU A 74 -15.61 1.43 -24.24
CA LEU A 74 -16.38 0.21 -23.95
C LEU A 74 -17.88 0.52 -23.91
N LEU A 75 -18.29 1.53 -23.15
CA LEU A 75 -19.69 1.92 -22.96
C LEU A 75 -20.33 2.42 -24.25
N GLN A 76 -19.58 3.11 -25.10
CA GLN A 76 -20.03 3.57 -26.44
C GLN A 76 -20.48 2.40 -27.32
N ARG A 77 -19.83 1.24 -27.24
CA ARG A 77 -20.26 0.05 -28.02
C ARG A 77 -21.63 -0.48 -27.59
N PHE A 78 -22.07 -0.16 -26.37
CA PHE A 78 -23.36 -0.55 -25.81
C PHE A 78 -24.38 0.61 -25.81
N GLY A 79 -24.02 1.80 -26.32
CA GLY A 79 -24.89 2.99 -26.30
C GLY A 79 -25.19 3.47 -24.86
N SER A 80 -24.25 3.26 -23.90
CA SER A 80 -24.46 3.56 -22.48
C SER A 80 -23.39 4.52 -21.95
N GLU A 81 -22.99 5.51 -22.75
CA GLU A 81 -21.91 6.46 -22.46
C GLU A 81 -22.17 7.27 -21.18
N GLU A 82 -23.45 7.49 -20.87
CA GLU A 82 -23.89 8.18 -19.65
C GLU A 82 -23.44 7.47 -18.36
N ALA A 83 -23.24 6.13 -18.39
CA ALA A 83 -22.80 5.35 -17.24
C ALA A 83 -21.30 5.48 -16.94
N LEU A 84 -20.56 6.32 -17.69
CA LEU A 84 -19.13 6.51 -17.52
C LEU A 84 -18.73 6.91 -16.09
N GLY A 85 -19.51 7.82 -15.48
CA GLY A 85 -19.27 8.26 -14.11
C GLY A 85 -19.29 7.11 -13.09
N THR A 86 -20.28 6.23 -13.23
CA THR A 86 -20.42 5.02 -12.40
C THR A 86 -19.28 4.04 -12.62
N ALA A 87 -18.98 3.70 -13.86
CA ALA A 87 -17.94 2.73 -14.19
C ALA A 87 -16.55 3.20 -13.72
N ALA A 88 -16.23 4.47 -13.95
CA ALA A 88 -14.97 5.05 -13.50
C ALA A 88 -14.86 5.09 -11.97
N ALA A 89 -15.93 5.47 -11.27
CA ALA A 89 -15.93 5.57 -9.82
C ALA A 89 -15.78 4.20 -9.14
N LEU A 90 -16.59 3.22 -9.54
CA LEU A 90 -16.51 1.86 -8.95
C LEU A 90 -15.16 1.20 -9.24
N GLY A 91 -14.67 1.28 -10.48
CA GLY A 91 -13.38 0.72 -10.86
C GLY A 91 -12.20 1.34 -10.10
N LEU A 92 -12.22 2.67 -9.90
CA LEU A 92 -11.19 3.35 -9.14
C LEU A 92 -11.30 3.06 -7.64
N LEU A 93 -12.47 3.30 -7.02
CA LEU A 93 -12.62 3.26 -5.57
C LEU A 93 -12.44 1.85 -4.99
N LYS A 94 -13.02 0.85 -5.64
CA LYS A 94 -13.02 -0.53 -5.12
C LYS A 94 -11.74 -1.30 -5.41
N GLU A 95 -11.14 -1.08 -6.60
CA GLU A 95 -10.08 -1.96 -7.09
C GLU A 95 -8.77 -1.21 -7.37
N LEU A 96 -8.76 -0.28 -8.32
CA LEU A 96 -7.51 0.29 -8.83
C LEU A 96 -6.78 1.17 -7.82
N SER A 97 -7.51 2.02 -7.08
CA SER A 97 -6.87 2.95 -6.14
C SER A 97 -6.15 2.25 -5.01
N PRO A 98 -6.73 1.29 -4.28
CA PRO A 98 -6.02 0.59 -3.20
C PRO A 98 -4.81 -0.17 -3.70
N VAL A 99 -4.95 -0.92 -4.81
CA VAL A 99 -3.89 -1.77 -5.35
C VAL A 99 -2.72 -0.95 -5.88
N ILE A 100 -3.01 0.02 -6.76
CA ILE A 100 -1.94 0.82 -7.39
C ILE A 100 -1.22 1.66 -6.33
N THR A 101 -1.97 2.24 -5.38
CA THR A 101 -1.36 2.96 -4.26
C THR A 101 -0.44 2.06 -3.44
N ALA A 102 -0.84 0.80 -3.18
CA ALA A 102 -0.01 -0.16 -2.44
C ALA A 102 1.28 -0.51 -3.19
N LEU A 103 1.22 -0.72 -4.51
CA LEU A 103 2.40 -0.99 -5.33
C LEU A 103 3.37 0.20 -5.35
N LEU A 104 2.84 1.42 -5.51
CA LEU A 104 3.66 2.64 -5.47
C LEU A 104 4.22 2.90 -4.08
N PHE A 105 3.44 2.64 -3.03
CA PHE A 105 3.89 2.74 -1.65
C PHE A 105 5.02 1.76 -1.37
N ALA A 106 4.89 0.50 -1.77
CA ALA A 106 5.93 -0.52 -1.62
C ALA A 106 7.23 -0.11 -2.33
N GLY A 107 7.11 0.39 -3.57
CA GLY A 107 8.25 0.81 -4.38
C GLY A 107 8.98 2.03 -3.83
N ARG A 108 8.28 2.99 -3.19
CA ARG A 108 8.88 4.22 -2.72
C ARG A 108 9.02 4.28 -1.20
N ALA A 109 7.91 4.21 -0.46
CA ALA A 109 7.93 4.32 1.01
C ALA A 109 8.46 3.04 1.65
N GLY A 110 8.07 1.87 1.14
CA GLY A 110 8.53 0.57 1.60
C GLY A 110 10.05 0.44 1.47
N THR A 111 10.61 0.75 0.30
CA THR A 111 12.07 0.74 0.10
C THR A 111 12.80 1.72 1.00
N ALA A 112 12.25 2.93 1.21
CA ALA A 112 12.84 3.92 2.11
C ALA A 112 12.86 3.41 3.56
N LEU A 113 11.75 2.84 4.05
CA LEU A 113 11.67 2.26 5.39
C LEU A 113 12.66 1.11 5.58
N THR A 114 12.73 0.20 4.60
CA THR A 114 13.66 -0.93 4.63
C THR A 114 15.12 -0.46 4.63
N SER A 115 15.45 0.50 3.78
CA SER A 115 16.82 1.02 3.69
C SER A 115 17.24 1.80 4.92
N GLU A 116 16.36 2.61 5.52
CA GLU A 116 16.63 3.33 6.76
C GLU A 116 16.92 2.39 7.93
N ILE A 117 16.08 1.36 8.13
CA ILE A 117 16.27 0.38 9.21
C ILE A 117 17.49 -0.49 8.92
N GLY A 118 17.66 -0.94 7.68
CA GLY A 118 18.82 -1.73 7.26
C GLY A 118 20.15 -0.98 7.41
N LEU A 119 20.15 0.33 7.12
CA LEU A 119 21.33 1.17 7.37
C LEU A 119 21.64 1.30 8.87
N MET A 120 20.63 1.49 9.71
CA MET A 120 20.81 1.49 11.18
C MET A 120 21.40 0.18 11.69
N ARG A 121 21.02 -0.94 11.07
CA ARG A 121 21.61 -2.24 11.36
C ARG A 121 23.06 -2.34 10.87
N ALA A 122 23.34 -1.91 9.65
CA ALA A 122 24.66 -1.96 9.05
C ALA A 122 25.70 -1.06 9.77
N THR A 123 25.23 -0.04 10.50
CA THR A 123 26.06 0.89 11.28
C THR A 123 26.01 0.60 12.79
N ASP A 124 25.58 -0.59 13.20
CA ASP A 124 25.45 -1.05 14.59
C ASP A 124 24.60 -0.17 15.53
N GLN A 125 23.77 0.73 14.96
CA GLN A 125 22.91 1.60 15.78
C GLN A 125 21.85 0.82 16.54
N LEU A 126 21.27 -0.25 15.93
CA LEU A 126 20.30 -1.09 16.61
C LEU A 126 20.95 -1.83 17.78
N THR A 127 22.14 -2.40 17.58
CA THR A 127 22.91 -3.08 18.63
C THR A 127 23.31 -2.12 19.75
N ALA A 128 23.72 -0.89 19.42
CA ALA A 128 24.05 0.13 20.40
C ALA A 128 22.83 0.51 21.26
N MET A 129 21.62 0.56 20.68
CA MET A 129 20.38 0.79 21.44
C MET A 129 20.12 -0.36 22.43
N GLU A 130 20.30 -1.61 22.02
CA GLU A 130 20.13 -2.78 22.89
C GLU A 130 21.12 -2.76 24.08
N ILE A 131 22.39 -2.41 23.84
CA ILE A 131 23.38 -2.25 24.88
C ILE A 131 22.99 -1.16 25.90
N MET A 132 22.33 -0.10 25.43
CA MET A 132 21.81 0.98 26.29
C MET A 132 20.45 0.63 26.93
N ALA A 133 20.00 -0.63 26.87
CA ALA A 133 18.69 -1.09 27.34
C ALA A 133 17.49 -0.35 26.69
N VAL A 134 17.65 0.15 25.47
CA VAL A 134 16.59 0.76 24.67
C VAL A 134 16.13 -0.24 23.62
N ASP A 135 14.85 -0.64 23.66
CA ASP A 135 14.29 -1.60 22.72
C ASP A 135 14.16 -0.98 21.31
N PRO A 136 14.89 -1.49 20.29
CA PRO A 136 14.82 -1.00 18.93
C PRO A 136 13.45 -1.23 18.27
N LEU A 137 12.73 -2.31 18.61
CA LEU A 137 11.40 -2.58 18.10
C LEU A 137 10.44 -1.45 18.46
N ARG A 138 10.47 -1.04 19.73
CA ARG A 138 9.60 0.02 20.26
C ARG A 138 9.94 1.41 19.74
N HIS A 139 11.22 1.72 19.56
CA HIS A 139 11.66 3.09 19.23
C HIS A 139 11.87 3.32 17.73
N VAL A 140 12.16 2.27 16.97
CA VAL A 140 12.49 2.36 15.56
C VAL A 140 11.42 1.70 14.68
N ALA A 141 11.10 0.43 14.95
CA ALA A 141 10.24 -0.37 14.10
C ALA A 141 8.76 0.03 14.23
N ALA A 142 8.22 0.08 15.45
CA ALA A 142 6.80 0.32 15.69
C ALA A 142 6.30 1.69 15.19
N PRO A 143 6.98 2.83 15.41
CA PRO A 143 6.55 4.11 14.87
C PRO A 143 6.56 4.17 13.34
N ARG A 144 7.53 3.48 12.68
CA ARG A 144 7.62 3.41 11.23
C ARG A 144 6.51 2.55 10.64
N PHE A 145 6.23 1.41 11.26
CA PHE A 145 5.11 0.55 10.90
C PHE A 145 3.77 1.31 10.96
N LEU A 146 3.46 1.92 12.12
CA LEU A 146 2.23 2.69 12.28
C LEU A 146 2.13 3.87 11.31
N GLY A 147 3.24 4.57 11.07
CA GLY A 147 3.30 5.65 10.09
C GLY A 147 2.90 5.20 8.69
N GLY A 148 3.36 4.02 8.26
CA GLY A 148 3.00 3.42 6.98
C GLY A 148 1.53 2.99 6.93
N VAL A 149 1.05 2.33 7.98
CA VAL A 149 -0.36 1.89 8.10
C VAL A 149 -1.34 3.06 8.01
N VAL A 150 -1.02 4.20 8.62
CA VAL A 150 -1.88 5.39 8.58
C VAL A 150 -1.70 6.16 7.26
N ALA A 151 -0.50 6.23 6.71
CA ALA A 151 -0.24 6.93 5.46
C ALA A 151 -0.95 6.28 4.26
N MET A 152 -1.07 4.96 4.25
CA MET A 152 -1.60 4.19 3.13
C MET A 152 -3.05 4.55 2.77
N PRO A 153 -4.05 4.54 3.68
CA PRO A 153 -5.41 4.93 3.35
C PRO A 153 -5.53 6.40 2.95
N LEU A 154 -4.72 7.31 3.53
CA LEU A 154 -4.67 8.71 3.13
C LEU A 154 -4.20 8.88 1.68
N LEU A 155 -3.14 8.15 1.29
CA LEU A 155 -2.63 8.16 -0.08
C LEU A 155 -3.64 7.55 -1.06
N THR A 156 -4.35 6.48 -0.67
CA THR A 156 -5.41 5.86 -1.47
C THR A 156 -6.57 6.82 -1.70
N ALA A 157 -7.00 7.56 -0.68
CA ALA A 157 -8.05 8.56 -0.82
C ALA A 157 -7.64 9.68 -1.81
N ILE A 158 -6.41 10.16 -1.72
CA ILE A 158 -5.87 11.17 -2.64
C ILE A 158 -5.77 10.62 -4.07
N PHE A 159 -5.29 9.38 -4.23
CA PHE A 159 -5.23 8.71 -5.53
C PHE A 159 -6.63 8.61 -6.16
N SER A 160 -7.63 8.19 -5.37
CA SER A 160 -9.02 8.07 -5.83
C SER A 160 -9.59 9.40 -6.30
N LEU A 161 -9.40 10.46 -5.51
CA LEU A 161 -9.89 11.82 -5.85
C LEU A 161 -9.26 12.32 -7.14
N ILE A 162 -7.95 12.22 -7.27
CA ILE A 162 -7.22 12.69 -8.45
C ILE A 162 -7.52 11.80 -9.66
N GLY A 163 -7.69 10.48 -9.45
CA GLY A 163 -8.08 9.54 -10.51
C GLY A 163 -9.47 9.82 -11.06
N LEU A 164 -10.45 10.10 -10.20
CA LEU A 164 -11.80 10.51 -10.62
C LEU A 164 -11.77 11.82 -11.42
N TYR A 165 -10.95 12.78 -10.97
CA TYR A 165 -10.74 14.02 -11.72
C TYR A 165 -10.12 13.75 -13.09
N GLY A 166 -9.15 12.84 -13.20
CA GLY A 166 -8.55 12.39 -14.46
C GLY A 166 -9.60 11.75 -15.41
N ALA A 167 -10.45 10.87 -14.88
CA ALA A 167 -11.53 10.24 -15.64
C ALA A 167 -12.54 11.26 -16.13
N GLN A 168 -12.92 12.23 -15.29
CA GLN A 168 -13.78 13.35 -15.68
C GLN A 168 -13.16 14.19 -16.80
N LEU A 169 -11.88 14.51 -16.68
CA LEU A 169 -11.18 15.35 -17.67
C LEU A 169 -11.26 14.73 -19.08
N ILE A 170 -11.06 13.42 -19.19
CA ILE A 170 -11.21 12.72 -20.47
C ILE A 170 -12.67 12.58 -20.86
N GLY A 171 -13.53 12.07 -19.99
CA GLY A 171 -14.93 11.79 -20.32
C GLY A 171 -15.74 13.02 -20.68
N VAL A 172 -15.57 14.09 -19.92
CA VAL A 172 -16.34 15.34 -20.15
C VAL A 172 -15.68 16.24 -21.19
N GLN A 173 -14.38 16.54 -21.06
CA GLN A 173 -13.75 17.54 -21.91
C GLN A 173 -13.34 17.00 -23.29
N LEU A 174 -12.92 15.74 -23.36
CA LEU A 174 -12.44 15.16 -24.60
C LEU A 174 -13.52 14.35 -25.33
N MET A 175 -14.32 13.56 -24.61
CA MET A 175 -15.32 12.67 -25.19
C MET A 175 -16.73 13.27 -25.23
N GLY A 176 -16.96 14.44 -24.63
CA GLY A 176 -18.22 15.20 -24.74
C GLY A 176 -19.36 14.67 -23.87
N VAL A 177 -19.10 13.81 -22.88
CA VAL A 177 -20.11 13.40 -21.90
C VAL A 177 -20.54 14.62 -21.08
N ASP A 178 -21.86 14.78 -20.86
CA ASP A 178 -22.35 15.89 -20.04
C ASP A 178 -21.83 15.82 -18.62
N LYS A 179 -21.30 16.95 -18.12
CA LYS A 179 -20.71 17.03 -16.79
C LYS A 179 -21.72 16.73 -15.67
N GLY A 180 -22.98 17.18 -15.85
CA GLY A 180 -24.05 16.94 -14.89
C GLY A 180 -24.40 15.46 -14.81
N VAL A 181 -24.50 14.81 -15.98
CA VAL A 181 -24.76 13.37 -16.10
C VAL A 181 -23.62 12.56 -15.46
N PHE A 182 -22.36 12.90 -15.74
CA PHE A 182 -21.20 12.21 -15.15
C PHE A 182 -21.26 12.20 -13.61
N TRP A 183 -21.47 13.37 -13.00
CA TRP A 183 -21.49 13.47 -11.53
C TRP A 183 -22.77 12.90 -10.90
N SER A 184 -23.95 13.08 -11.52
CA SER A 184 -25.20 12.56 -11.00
C SER A 184 -25.23 11.03 -11.03
N GLN A 185 -24.75 10.41 -12.10
CA GLN A 185 -24.62 8.96 -12.22
C GLN A 185 -23.64 8.40 -11.17
N MET A 186 -22.50 9.05 -10.99
CA MET A 186 -21.52 8.68 -9.97
C MET A 186 -22.12 8.77 -8.55
N GLN A 187 -22.78 9.88 -8.21
CA GLN A 187 -23.39 10.08 -6.89
C GLN A 187 -24.56 9.13 -6.61
N GLY A 188 -25.33 8.79 -7.64
CA GLY A 188 -26.44 7.85 -7.51
C GLY A 188 -26.01 6.39 -7.36
N SER A 189 -24.81 6.04 -7.83
CA SER A 189 -24.35 4.65 -7.92
C SER A 189 -23.32 4.29 -6.85
N VAL A 190 -22.53 5.27 -6.36
CA VAL A 190 -21.48 5.04 -5.36
C VAL A 190 -22.08 5.17 -3.95
N GLY A 191 -22.13 4.05 -3.24
CA GLY A 191 -22.57 4.01 -1.85
C GLY A 191 -21.40 4.16 -0.85
N LEU A 192 -21.74 4.42 0.40
CA LEU A 192 -20.77 4.40 1.50
C LEU A 192 -20.04 3.03 1.59
N ARG A 193 -20.73 1.96 1.25
CA ARG A 193 -20.15 0.60 1.23
C ARG A 193 -18.97 0.52 0.28
N ASP A 194 -19.10 1.05 -0.94
CA ASP A 194 -18.04 0.99 -1.96
C ASP A 194 -16.77 1.74 -1.50
N VAL A 195 -16.97 2.90 -0.88
CA VAL A 195 -15.85 3.68 -0.32
C VAL A 195 -15.20 2.94 0.86
N THR A 196 -16.01 2.36 1.76
CA THR A 196 -15.48 1.62 2.91
C THR A 196 -14.75 0.35 2.50
N GLU A 197 -15.21 -0.37 1.48
CA GLU A 197 -14.51 -1.54 0.93
C GLU A 197 -13.10 -1.16 0.44
N GLY A 198 -12.97 -0.11 -0.37
CA GLY A 198 -11.66 0.39 -0.82
C GLY A 198 -10.76 0.86 0.33
N MET A 199 -11.34 1.54 1.34
CA MET A 199 -10.58 1.99 2.51
C MET A 199 -10.11 0.83 3.38
N VAL A 200 -10.94 -0.20 3.60
CA VAL A 200 -10.54 -1.41 4.33
C VAL A 200 -9.41 -2.14 3.60
N LYS A 201 -9.53 -2.32 2.27
CA LYS A 201 -8.43 -2.87 1.46
C LYS A 201 -7.13 -2.08 1.66
N SER A 202 -7.20 -0.74 1.61
CA SER A 202 -6.01 0.11 1.78
C SER A 202 -5.35 -0.02 3.15
N VAL A 203 -6.13 -0.17 4.23
CA VAL A 203 -5.60 -0.42 5.57
C VAL A 203 -4.90 -1.77 5.64
N VAL A 204 -5.52 -2.83 5.10
CA VAL A 204 -4.93 -4.18 5.08
C VAL A 204 -3.63 -4.20 4.27
N PHE A 205 -3.60 -3.55 3.11
CA PHE A 205 -2.38 -3.41 2.30
C PHE A 205 -1.31 -2.58 3.03
N GLY A 206 -1.73 -1.52 3.74
CA GLY A 206 -0.85 -0.71 4.57
C GLY A 206 -0.16 -1.54 5.67
N ILE A 207 -0.92 -2.41 6.34
CA ILE A 207 -0.38 -3.34 7.34
C ILE A 207 0.60 -4.31 6.68
N ALA A 208 0.22 -4.94 5.58
CA ALA A 208 1.06 -5.92 4.90
C ALA A 208 2.37 -5.31 4.36
N CYS A 209 2.29 -4.22 3.60
CA CYS A 209 3.47 -3.56 3.02
C CYS A 209 4.41 -2.99 4.08
N SER A 210 3.86 -2.34 5.12
CA SER A 210 4.67 -1.77 6.20
C SER A 210 5.32 -2.85 7.07
N LEU A 211 4.61 -3.96 7.32
CA LEU A 211 5.17 -5.11 8.03
C LEU A 211 6.36 -5.71 7.27
N ILE A 212 6.19 -5.97 5.98
CA ILE A 212 7.26 -6.53 5.14
C ILE A 212 8.46 -5.59 5.11
N ALA A 213 8.22 -4.28 4.91
CA ALA A 213 9.29 -3.30 4.84
C ALA A 213 10.10 -3.22 6.14
N VAL A 214 9.43 -3.20 7.28
CA VAL A 214 10.07 -3.17 8.60
C VAL A 214 10.79 -4.49 8.90
N HIS A 215 10.16 -5.63 8.58
CA HIS A 215 10.74 -6.95 8.78
C HIS A 215 12.02 -7.16 7.96
N GLU A 216 11.98 -6.86 6.66
CA GLU A 216 13.15 -7.00 5.77
C GLU A 216 14.28 -6.05 6.17
N GLY A 217 13.96 -4.81 6.57
CA GLY A 217 14.95 -3.86 7.06
C GLY A 217 15.59 -4.30 8.38
N TYR A 218 14.79 -4.79 9.31
CA TYR A 218 15.27 -5.24 10.62
C TYR A 218 16.16 -6.49 10.54
N HIS A 219 15.90 -7.37 9.57
CA HIS A 219 16.65 -8.62 9.33
C HIS A 219 17.66 -8.52 8.17
N ALA A 220 17.89 -7.31 7.62
CA ALA A 220 18.87 -7.12 6.57
C ALA A 220 20.29 -7.54 7.03
N GLU A 221 21.07 -8.09 6.13
CA GLU A 221 22.49 -8.31 6.40
C GLU A 221 23.19 -6.95 6.61
N PRO A 222 24.10 -6.83 7.60
CA PRO A 222 24.71 -5.55 7.96
C PRO A 222 25.80 -5.12 6.97
N THR A 223 25.43 -5.06 5.69
CA THR A 223 26.25 -4.65 4.55
C THR A 223 25.46 -3.81 3.56
N ALA A 224 26.13 -2.95 2.81
CA ALA A 224 25.46 -2.16 1.77
C ALA A 224 24.73 -3.04 0.72
N ALA A 225 25.34 -4.17 0.35
CA ALA A 225 24.72 -5.13 -0.56
C ALA A 225 23.50 -5.81 0.06
N GLY A 226 23.57 -6.18 1.38
CA GLY A 226 22.47 -6.76 2.11
C GLY A 226 21.26 -5.83 2.22
N VAL A 227 21.50 -4.54 2.49
CA VAL A 227 20.43 -3.52 2.50
C VAL A 227 19.78 -3.37 1.11
N GLY A 228 20.58 -3.35 0.04
CA GLY A 228 20.08 -3.32 -1.34
C GLY A 228 19.21 -4.55 -1.68
N LEU A 229 19.63 -5.74 -1.23
CA LEU A 229 18.85 -6.97 -1.43
C LEU A 229 17.54 -6.94 -0.61
N ALA A 230 17.58 -6.46 0.63
CA ALA A 230 16.40 -6.32 1.47
C ALA A 230 15.36 -5.37 0.84
N THR A 231 15.78 -4.24 0.26
CA THR A 231 14.86 -3.32 -0.44
C THR A 231 14.20 -3.97 -1.65
N THR A 232 14.95 -4.75 -2.43
CA THR A 232 14.41 -5.51 -3.57
C THR A 232 13.38 -6.56 -3.09
N ARG A 233 13.70 -7.31 -2.04
CA ARG A 233 12.77 -8.29 -1.45
C ARG A 233 11.50 -7.62 -0.94
N THR A 234 11.62 -6.45 -0.30
CA THR A 234 10.47 -5.67 0.15
C THR A 234 9.50 -5.37 -0.98
N VAL A 235 10.00 -4.85 -2.11
CA VAL A 235 9.12 -4.51 -3.25
C VAL A 235 8.45 -5.75 -3.81
N VAL A 236 9.22 -6.81 -4.07
CA VAL A 236 8.69 -8.04 -4.68
C VAL A 236 7.67 -8.70 -3.75
N ALA A 237 8.01 -8.90 -2.48
CA ALA A 237 7.12 -9.54 -1.52
C ALA A 237 5.85 -8.71 -1.28
N SER A 238 5.97 -7.40 -1.11
CA SER A 238 4.82 -6.50 -0.93
C SER A 238 3.90 -6.52 -2.15
N SER A 239 4.45 -6.51 -3.36
CA SER A 239 3.65 -6.55 -4.59
C SER A 239 2.87 -7.85 -4.71
N VAL A 240 3.52 -8.98 -4.50
CA VAL A 240 2.87 -10.30 -4.59
C VAL A 240 1.78 -10.44 -3.52
N ILE A 241 2.07 -10.06 -2.27
CA ILE A 241 1.10 -10.14 -1.17
C ILE A 241 -0.07 -9.18 -1.38
N THR A 242 0.17 -7.97 -1.89
CA THR A 242 -0.91 -7.04 -2.21
C THR A 242 -1.88 -7.63 -3.23
N LEU A 243 -1.38 -8.21 -4.34
CA LEU A 243 -2.24 -8.82 -5.36
C LEU A 243 -3.00 -10.03 -4.82
N LEU A 244 -2.37 -10.85 -3.99
CA LEU A 244 -3.02 -11.99 -3.35
C LEU A 244 -4.12 -11.54 -2.38
N LEU A 245 -3.82 -10.56 -1.53
CA LEU A 245 -4.78 -10.01 -0.58
C LEU A 245 -5.93 -9.29 -1.29
N ASP A 246 -5.66 -8.61 -2.41
CA ASP A 246 -6.70 -7.97 -3.21
C ASP A 246 -7.72 -8.98 -3.70
N TYR A 247 -7.26 -10.08 -4.30
CA TYR A 247 -8.14 -11.16 -4.73
C TYR A 247 -8.99 -11.73 -3.57
N VAL A 248 -8.35 -12.02 -2.43
CA VAL A 248 -9.04 -12.58 -1.26
C VAL A 248 -10.07 -11.61 -0.70
N LEU A 249 -9.73 -10.33 -0.57
CA LEU A 249 -10.64 -9.31 -0.05
C LEU A 249 -11.78 -9.04 -1.03
N THR A 250 -11.51 -8.94 -2.31
CA THR A 250 -12.57 -8.79 -3.34
C THR A 250 -13.54 -9.97 -3.28
N ALA A 251 -13.05 -11.20 -3.19
CA ALA A 251 -13.90 -12.39 -3.05
C ALA A 251 -14.71 -12.41 -1.73
N ALA A 252 -14.17 -11.84 -0.66
CA ALA A 252 -14.88 -11.76 0.63
C ALA A 252 -15.95 -10.66 0.68
N PHE A 253 -15.85 -9.62 -0.15
CA PHE A 253 -16.83 -8.52 -0.22
C PHE A 253 -17.95 -8.75 -1.24
N LEU A 254 -17.79 -9.75 -2.14
CA LEU A 254 -18.83 -10.20 -3.07
C LEU A 254 -19.94 -10.95 -2.35
#